data_f2bf478fff568aa5e4865a82b066188e
#
_entry.id   f2bf478fff568aa5e4865a82b066188e
#
_cell.length_a   1.000
_cell.length_b   1.000
_cell.length_c   1.000
_cell.angle_alpha   90.00
_cell.angle_beta   90.00
_cell.angle_gamma   90.00
#
_symmetry.space_group_name_H-M   'P 1'
#
loop_
_entity.id
_entity.type
_entity.pdbx_description
1 polymer ?
#
loop_
_entity_poly.entity_id
_entity_poly.type
_entity_poly.pdbx_seq_one_letter_code
_entity_poly.pdbx_strand_id
1 'polypeptide(L)'
;MRFMLLQNYGRIEGVGPMSEWTPEEIQAHIAFQRRINAELTERGELIDAQALTGPEAAKLVTYGGTGDPVVTDGPFAEYKELLAGYRIIDVESLERAIEVAAQVSSAPGPNAAPLKQPIELREVMAPLGPAS
;
A
#
# COMPACT_ATOMS: atom_id res chain seq x y z
N MET A 1 10.75 15.25 6.71
CA MET A 1 10.81 14.64 5.36
C MET A 1 9.61 13.75 5.16
N ARG A 2 8.98 13.86 4.03
CA ARG A 2 7.79 13.04 3.72
C ARG A 2 8.13 11.95 2.75
N PHE A 3 7.63 10.76 3.02
CA PHE A 3 7.81 9.58 2.18
C PHE A 3 6.46 8.91 1.93
N MET A 4 6.32 8.33 0.73
CA MET A 4 5.22 7.46 0.42
C MET A 4 5.71 6.02 0.45
N LEU A 5 4.99 5.17 1.16
CA LEU A 5 5.21 3.74 1.21
C LEU A 5 4.15 3.09 0.33
N LEU A 6 4.56 2.43 -0.72
CA LEU A 6 3.65 1.83 -1.70
C LEU A 6 3.66 0.31 -1.57
N GLN A 7 2.46 -0.26 -1.43
CA GLN A 7 2.25 -1.70 -1.39
C GLN A 7 1.56 -2.12 -2.69
N ASN A 8 2.23 -2.97 -3.45
CA ASN A 8 1.69 -3.48 -4.72
C ASN A 8 1.15 -4.89 -4.53
N TYR A 9 0.34 -5.36 -5.49
CA TYR A 9 -0.20 -6.72 -5.49
C TYR A 9 0.82 -7.78 -5.91
N GLY A 10 2.11 -7.54 -5.77
CA GLY A 10 3.16 -8.47 -6.16
C GLY A 10 2.99 -9.85 -5.52
N ARG A 11 3.49 -10.88 -6.20
CA ARG A 11 3.56 -12.21 -5.61
C ARG A 11 4.61 -12.23 -4.51
N ILE A 12 4.22 -12.82 -3.39
CA ILE A 12 5.15 -13.18 -2.32
C ILE A 12 5.36 -14.68 -2.46
N GLU A 13 6.62 -15.09 -2.63
CA GLU A 13 6.94 -16.50 -2.83
C GLU A 13 6.43 -17.36 -1.68
N GLY A 14 5.74 -18.44 -2.02
CA GLY A 14 5.19 -19.37 -1.03
C GLY A 14 3.91 -18.90 -0.36
N VAL A 15 3.36 -17.76 -0.77
CA VAL A 15 2.13 -17.22 -0.17
C VAL A 15 1.05 -17.10 -1.24
N GLY A 16 -0.11 -17.71 -1.00
CA GLY A 16 -1.27 -17.57 -1.86
C GLY A 16 -2.01 -16.25 -1.64
N PRO A 17 -3.02 -15.98 -2.47
CA PRO A 17 -3.82 -14.77 -2.34
C PRO A 17 -4.57 -14.74 -1.00
N MET A 18 -4.83 -13.53 -0.50
CA MET A 18 -5.50 -13.33 0.79
C MET A 18 -6.88 -14.01 0.84
N SER A 19 -7.54 -14.17 -0.30
CA SER A 19 -8.81 -14.90 -0.38
C SER A 19 -8.71 -16.36 0.08
N GLU A 20 -7.52 -16.94 0.09
CA GLU A 20 -7.26 -18.31 0.55
C GLU A 20 -6.83 -18.38 2.02
N TRP A 21 -6.65 -17.26 2.68
CA TRP A 21 -6.26 -17.22 4.09
C TRP A 21 -7.46 -17.53 4.98
N THR A 22 -7.20 -18.01 6.20
CA THR A 22 -8.26 -18.17 7.19
C THR A 22 -8.75 -16.81 7.66
N PRO A 23 -9.99 -16.71 8.18
CA PRO A 23 -10.49 -15.47 8.76
C PRO A 23 -9.59 -14.92 9.85
N GLU A 24 -9.01 -15.78 10.68
CA GLU A 24 -8.10 -15.40 11.76
C GLU A 24 -6.82 -14.79 11.23
N GLU A 25 -6.27 -15.34 10.14
CA GLU A 25 -5.07 -14.80 9.49
C GLU A 25 -5.35 -13.43 8.90
N ILE A 26 -6.49 -13.25 8.25
CA ILE A 26 -6.89 -11.96 7.69
C ILE A 26 -7.04 -10.93 8.81
N GLN A 27 -7.70 -11.30 9.90
CA GLN A 27 -7.91 -10.39 11.04
C GLN A 27 -6.59 -9.99 11.69
N ALA A 28 -5.67 -10.94 11.86
CA ALA A 28 -4.35 -10.65 12.42
C ALA A 28 -3.57 -9.67 11.54
N HIS A 29 -3.64 -9.84 10.23
CA HIS A 29 -3.01 -8.94 9.28
C HIS A 29 -3.59 -7.52 9.38
N ILE A 30 -4.91 -7.40 9.39
CA ILE A 30 -5.59 -6.10 9.49
C ILE A 30 -5.28 -5.44 10.83
N ALA A 31 -5.30 -6.19 11.92
CA ALA A 31 -4.99 -5.68 13.24
C ALA A 31 -3.55 -5.13 13.31
N PHE A 32 -2.61 -5.84 12.67
CA PHE A 32 -1.23 -5.40 12.58
C PHE A 32 -1.12 -4.05 11.84
N GLN A 33 -1.79 -3.92 10.69
CA GLN A 33 -1.79 -2.69 9.92
C GLN A 33 -2.36 -1.51 10.73
N ARG A 34 -3.45 -1.75 11.44
CA ARG A 34 -4.07 -0.72 12.30
C ARG A 34 -3.16 -0.32 13.46
N ARG A 35 -2.46 -1.28 14.05
CA ARG A 35 -1.52 -1.00 15.14
C ARG A 35 -0.37 -0.12 14.66
N ILE A 36 0.21 -0.42 13.50
CA ILE A 36 1.26 0.43 12.92
C ILE A 36 0.73 1.84 12.72
N ASN A 37 -0.45 1.99 12.15
CA ASN A 37 -1.03 3.31 11.92
C ASN A 37 -1.28 4.07 13.23
N ALA A 38 -1.73 3.38 14.26
CA ALA A 38 -1.93 3.97 15.58
C ALA A 38 -0.61 4.44 16.19
N GLU A 39 0.43 3.64 16.12
CA GLU A 39 1.76 3.99 16.61
C GLU A 39 2.34 5.20 15.87
N LEU A 40 2.22 5.22 14.55
CA LEU A 40 2.69 6.33 13.73
C LEU A 40 1.90 7.61 14.04
N THR A 41 0.59 7.49 14.23
CA THR A 41 -0.26 8.63 14.58
C THR A 41 0.15 9.21 15.93
N GLU A 42 0.38 8.37 16.91
CA GLU A 42 0.81 8.78 18.25
C GLU A 42 2.16 9.52 18.21
N ARG A 43 3.05 9.10 17.32
CA ARG A 43 4.35 9.74 17.13
C ARG A 43 4.27 11.00 16.25
N GLY A 44 3.10 11.32 15.69
CA GLY A 44 2.94 12.45 14.78
C GLY A 44 3.54 12.21 13.41
N GLU A 45 3.76 10.96 13.04
CA GLU A 45 4.43 10.59 11.80
C GLU A 45 3.47 10.18 10.67
N LEU A 46 2.23 9.83 10.96
CA LEU A 46 1.28 9.43 9.91
C LEU A 46 0.55 10.64 9.33
N ILE A 47 0.65 10.81 8.01
CA ILE A 47 -0.09 11.83 7.27
C ILE A 47 -1.37 11.22 6.68
N ASP A 48 -1.25 10.05 6.00
CA ASP A 48 -2.38 9.39 5.36
C ASP A 48 -2.08 7.91 5.19
N ALA A 49 -3.13 7.08 5.18
CA ALA A 49 -3.02 5.66 4.92
C ALA A 49 -4.33 5.19 4.29
N GLN A 50 -4.26 4.57 3.12
CA GLN A 50 -5.42 4.09 2.39
C GLN A 50 -5.17 2.70 1.84
N ALA A 51 -6.19 1.84 1.92
CA ALA A 51 -6.23 0.58 1.20
C ALA A 51 -7.13 0.77 -0.03
N LEU A 52 -6.74 0.16 -1.14
CA LEU A 52 -7.48 0.29 -2.39
C LEU A 52 -8.25 -0.98 -2.70
N THR A 53 -9.31 -0.85 -3.50
CA THR A 53 -10.07 -2.01 -3.99
C THR A 53 -9.20 -2.88 -4.86
N GLY A 54 -9.59 -4.15 -5.02
CA GLY A 54 -8.84 -5.12 -5.80
C GLY A 54 -8.69 -4.78 -7.27
N PRO A 55 -7.77 -5.46 -7.97
CA PRO A 55 -7.49 -5.18 -9.39
C PRO A 55 -8.73 -5.32 -10.29
N GLU A 56 -9.65 -6.19 -9.93
CA GLU A 56 -10.89 -6.43 -10.68
C GLU A 56 -11.81 -5.21 -10.71
N ALA A 57 -11.68 -4.31 -9.74
CA ALA A 57 -12.45 -3.07 -9.69
C ALA A 57 -11.71 -1.88 -10.33
N ALA A 58 -10.47 -2.09 -10.76
CA ALA A 58 -9.65 -1.02 -11.33
C ALA A 58 -10.13 -0.65 -12.73
N LYS A 59 -9.99 0.62 -13.06
CA LYS A 59 -10.28 1.15 -14.39
C LYS A 59 -9.07 1.90 -14.91
N LEU A 60 -8.78 1.72 -16.18
CA LEU A 60 -7.75 2.49 -16.88
C LEU A 60 -8.47 3.51 -17.77
N VAL A 61 -8.21 4.79 -17.55
CA VAL A 61 -8.90 5.87 -18.28
C VAL A 61 -7.88 6.65 -19.09
N THR A 62 -8.17 6.81 -20.38
CA THR A 62 -7.30 7.55 -21.31
C THR A 62 -8.12 8.64 -22.01
N TYR A 63 -7.48 9.78 -22.25
CA TYR A 63 -8.06 10.82 -23.07
C TYR A 63 -8.13 10.34 -24.53
N GLY A 64 -9.35 10.30 -25.10
CA GLY A 64 -9.58 9.78 -26.44
C GLY A 64 -9.33 10.79 -27.57
N GLY A 65 -8.93 12.01 -27.27
CA GLY A 65 -8.70 13.08 -28.25
C GLY A 65 -9.91 13.95 -28.47
N THR A 66 -11.09 13.38 -28.62
CA THR A 66 -12.36 14.10 -28.76
C THR A 66 -13.49 13.27 -28.11
N GLY A 67 -14.51 13.94 -27.58
CA GLY A 67 -15.66 13.26 -27.01
C GLY A 67 -15.37 12.57 -25.69
N ASP A 68 -15.90 11.35 -25.57
CA ASP A 68 -15.84 10.61 -24.30
C ASP A 68 -14.45 10.03 -24.03
N PRO A 69 -14.07 9.88 -22.75
CA PRO A 69 -12.83 9.19 -22.40
C PRO A 69 -12.88 7.72 -22.78
N VAL A 70 -11.71 7.14 -23.02
CA VAL A 70 -11.58 5.70 -23.25
C VAL A 70 -11.37 5.03 -21.89
N VAL A 71 -12.26 4.11 -21.53
CA VAL A 71 -12.23 3.41 -20.24
C VAL A 71 -12.07 1.92 -20.49
N THR A 72 -11.07 1.33 -19.83
CA THR A 72 -10.83 -0.11 -19.85
C THR A 72 -11.00 -0.66 -18.43
N ASP A 73 -11.79 -1.72 -18.29
CA ASP A 73 -12.03 -2.36 -17.00
C ASP A 73 -10.98 -3.45 -16.74
N GLY A 74 -10.61 -3.64 -15.45
CA GLY A 74 -9.77 -4.74 -15.03
C GLY A 74 -10.49 -6.09 -15.05
N PRO A 75 -9.74 -7.19 -14.81
CA PRO A 75 -8.35 -7.22 -14.36
C PRO A 75 -7.37 -6.99 -15.50
N PHE A 76 -6.19 -6.47 -15.14
CA PHE A 76 -5.12 -6.20 -16.09
C PHE A 76 -4.03 -7.27 -15.99
N ALA A 77 -3.33 -7.53 -17.11
CA ALA A 77 -2.25 -8.51 -17.12
C ALA A 77 -1.12 -8.16 -16.12
N GLU A 78 -0.90 -6.87 -15.90
CA GLU A 78 0.14 -6.34 -15.02
C GLU A 78 -0.38 -6.06 -13.60
N TYR A 79 -1.42 -6.76 -13.15
CA TYR A 79 -2.03 -6.49 -11.84
C TYR A 79 -1.04 -6.55 -10.67
N LYS A 80 0.07 -7.26 -10.82
CA LYS A 80 1.12 -7.34 -9.79
C LYS A 80 1.75 -5.99 -9.48
N GLU A 81 1.77 -5.09 -10.46
CA GLU A 81 2.34 -3.76 -10.33
C GLU A 81 1.31 -2.74 -9.89
N LEU A 82 0.03 -3.13 -9.80
CA LEU A 82 -1.01 -2.24 -9.33
C LEU A 82 -0.86 -1.98 -7.84
N LEU A 83 -1.13 -0.75 -7.46
CA LEU A 83 -1.07 -0.32 -6.08
C LEU A 83 -2.20 -0.96 -5.27
N ALA A 84 -1.86 -1.64 -4.19
CA ALA A 84 -2.83 -2.23 -3.27
C ALA A 84 -3.20 -1.27 -2.15
N GLY A 85 -2.27 -0.41 -1.77
CA GLY A 85 -2.47 0.56 -0.71
C GLY A 85 -1.22 1.39 -0.52
N TYR A 86 -1.33 2.45 0.28
CA TYR A 86 -0.19 3.32 0.52
C TYR A 86 -0.28 3.96 1.90
N ARG A 87 0.86 4.44 2.38
CA ARG A 87 0.98 5.36 3.50
C ARG A 87 1.81 6.56 3.10
N ILE A 88 1.47 7.71 3.65
CA ILE A 88 2.33 8.90 3.59
C ILE A 88 2.75 9.21 5.02
N ILE A 89 4.06 9.29 5.25
CA ILE A 89 4.61 9.55 6.58
C ILE A 89 5.50 10.78 6.55
N ASP A 90 5.56 11.49 7.67
CA ASP A 90 6.46 12.62 7.87
C ASP A 90 7.42 12.23 9.00
N VAL A 91 8.67 12.02 8.64
CA VAL A 91 9.70 11.47 9.55
C VAL A 91 10.96 12.31 9.51
N GLU A 92 11.81 12.10 10.51
CA GLU A 92 13.04 12.91 10.69
C GLU A 92 14.14 12.57 9.70
N SER A 93 14.13 11.35 9.12
CA SER A 93 15.22 10.88 8.28
C SER A 93 14.79 9.76 7.35
N LEU A 94 15.60 9.49 6.33
CA LEU A 94 15.44 8.33 5.45
C LEU A 94 15.56 7.03 6.26
N GLU A 95 16.47 6.99 7.22
CA GLU A 95 16.67 5.81 8.07
C GLU A 95 15.40 5.46 8.84
N ARG A 96 14.70 6.46 9.35
CA ARG A 96 13.41 6.24 10.02
C ARG A 96 12.35 5.74 9.05
N ALA A 97 12.30 6.28 7.84
CA ALA A 97 11.38 5.81 6.81
C ALA A 97 11.63 4.33 6.45
N ILE A 98 12.90 3.94 6.36
CA ILE A 98 13.29 2.54 6.12
C ILE A 98 12.84 1.63 7.26
N GLU A 99 13.00 2.06 8.51
CA GLU A 99 12.51 1.31 9.67
C GLU A 99 11.00 1.07 9.58
N VAL A 100 10.24 2.10 9.24
CA VAL A 100 8.78 1.98 9.11
C VAL A 100 8.42 1.03 7.98
N ALA A 101 9.09 1.14 6.83
CA ALA A 101 8.85 0.26 5.69
C ALA A 101 9.15 -1.21 6.04
N ALA A 102 10.25 -1.46 6.76
CA ALA A 102 10.61 -2.80 7.22
C ALA A 102 9.56 -3.35 8.18
N GLN A 103 9.04 -2.52 9.07
CA GLN A 103 7.99 -2.91 10.00
C GLN A 103 6.70 -3.29 9.23
N VAL A 104 6.30 -2.50 8.25
CA VAL A 104 5.14 -2.81 7.39
C VAL A 104 5.36 -4.12 6.64
N SER A 105 6.57 -4.34 6.12
CA SER A 105 6.93 -5.56 5.40
C SER A 105 6.83 -6.82 6.26
N SER A 106 6.91 -6.68 7.57
CA SER A 106 6.85 -7.82 8.51
C SER A 106 5.43 -8.24 8.87
N ALA A 107 4.40 -7.65 8.27
CA ALA A 107 3.01 -7.98 8.57
C ALA A 107 2.77 -9.49 8.50
N PRO A 108 1.99 -10.06 9.44
CA PRO A 108 1.75 -11.50 9.46
C PRO A 108 0.88 -11.94 8.30
N GLY A 109 1.18 -13.11 7.76
CA GLY A 109 0.42 -13.80 6.75
C GLY A 109 -0.03 -15.17 7.25
N PRO A 110 -0.11 -16.18 6.35
CA PRO A 110 -0.47 -17.52 6.76
C PRO A 110 0.45 -18.06 7.85
N ASN A 111 -0.14 -18.75 8.83
CA ASN A 111 0.56 -19.32 9.99
C ASN A 111 1.30 -18.28 10.84
N ALA A 112 0.84 -17.02 10.80
CA ALA A 112 1.44 -15.90 11.51
C ALA A 112 2.89 -15.60 11.08
N ALA A 113 3.35 -16.17 9.97
CA ALA A 113 4.68 -15.92 9.45
C ALA A 113 4.76 -14.52 8.81
N PRO A 114 5.88 -13.80 8.98
CA PRO A 114 6.04 -12.51 8.33
C PRO A 114 5.97 -12.66 6.80
N LEU A 115 5.20 -11.79 6.16
CA LEU A 115 5.03 -11.82 4.71
C LEU A 115 6.31 -11.46 3.96
N LYS A 116 7.09 -10.55 4.50
CA LYS A 116 8.29 -10.00 3.83
C LYS A 116 7.96 -9.39 2.48
N GLN A 117 6.77 -8.78 2.37
CA GLN A 117 6.35 -8.09 1.16
C GLN A 117 7.26 -6.88 0.92
N PRO A 118 7.83 -6.74 -0.27
CA PRO A 118 8.60 -5.53 -0.58
C PRO A 118 7.70 -4.30 -0.53
N ILE A 119 8.20 -3.26 0.13
CA ILE A 119 7.53 -1.97 0.22
C ILE A 119 8.36 -0.97 -0.57
N GLU A 120 7.77 -0.37 -1.59
CA GLU A 120 8.44 0.69 -2.35
C GLU A 120 8.40 1.97 -1.53
N LEU A 121 9.55 2.59 -1.35
CA LEU A 121 9.69 3.81 -0.54
C LEU A 121 10.12 4.94 -1.46
N ARG A 122 9.32 6.00 -1.55
CA ARG A 122 9.63 7.16 -2.38
C ARG A 122 9.48 8.44 -1.59
N GLU A 123 10.46 9.31 -1.67
CA GLU A 123 10.35 10.64 -1.06
C GLU A 123 9.34 11.49 -1.82
N VAL A 124 8.48 12.19 -1.09
CA VAL A 124 7.54 13.15 -1.68
C VAL A 124 8.33 14.41 -2.00
N MET A 125 8.50 14.70 -3.29
CA MET A 125 9.32 15.81 -3.75
C MET A 125 8.67 17.15 -3.44
N ALA A 126 7.36 17.27 -3.71
CA ALA A 126 6.62 18.50 -3.47
C ALA A 126 5.12 18.21 -3.46
N PRO A 127 4.34 18.90 -2.60
CA PRO A 127 2.88 18.81 -2.69
C PRO A 127 2.41 19.51 -3.96
N LEU A 128 1.42 18.90 -4.63
CA LEU A 128 0.77 19.47 -5.83
C LEU A 128 -0.64 19.95 -5.54
N GLY A 129 -1.13 19.71 -4.31
CA GLY A 129 -2.45 20.16 -3.90
C GLY A 129 -2.46 21.66 -3.53
N PRO A 130 -3.63 22.17 -3.10
CA PRO A 130 -3.72 23.54 -2.64
C PRO A 130 -2.73 23.83 -1.51
N ALA A 131 -2.17 25.05 -1.50
CA ALA A 131 -1.31 25.49 -0.41
C ALA A 131 -2.14 25.52 0.89
N SER A 132 -1.57 24.97 1.94
CA SER A 132 -2.22 24.92 3.26
C SER A 132 -1.58 25.89 4.24
#